data_85c696580de8ec1cc111d38f4e2f58b8
#
_entry.id   85c696580de8ec1cc111d38f4e2f58b8
#
_cell.length_a   1.000
_cell.length_b   1.000
_cell.length_c   1.000
_cell.angle_alpha   90.00
_cell.angle_beta   90.00
_cell.angle_gamma   90.00
#
_symmetry.space_group_name_H-M   'P 1'
#
loop_
_entity.id
_entity.type
_entity.pdbx_description
1 polymer ?
#
loop_
_entity_poly.entity_id
_entity_poly.type
_entity_poly.pdbx_seq_one_letter_code
_entity_poly.pdbx_strand_id
1 'polypeptide(L)'
;MDQVVEDSQWALDRLFGFPDDPTLPDSFGEDDDLKTLVSPEHLQAASGSDLDQGRGLYRQHCGRCHGISGNGRGEAAALVEPYPRDFRPGIFKFKSTTRASKPLKSDLTRTIKYGLAGTSMVPEYQLPDGKVGPLPDGVIEKLVDYVIYLSIRGETERALLDEAAMELDLEGGERLIDPSLETSDAEAFQEQLELIQEVAAEIGGSWLDAEDEVVEIEIPADLPVPTSHEELVTMLAGDSGDALRQSIERGRELFVGTIASCSKCHGTSGRGDGQEADYDDWTKDWTTRIGLKPDDELALIPLIARGALPPRTIKPRNFEQGVFRGGDRPQDLYHRLNQGIAGTPMPAVTLVPGQFEEADVWHLINFVRSLKKPEEKVVPPAAAASAAIGSVDDRAIATTAD
;
A
#
# COMPACT_ATOMS: atom_id res chain seq x y z
N MET A 1 4.94 15.70 26.84
CA MET A 1 4.97 15.17 25.45
C MET A 1 6.26 14.38 25.18
N ASP A 2 7.45 14.91 25.48
CA ASP A 2 8.70 14.16 25.23
C ASP A 2 8.75 12.86 26.03
N GLN A 3 8.27 12.87 27.31
CA GLN A 3 8.22 11.67 28.14
C GLN A 3 7.31 10.56 27.55
N VAL A 4 6.14 10.91 27.01
CA VAL A 4 5.24 9.93 26.38
C VAL A 4 5.88 9.27 25.17
N VAL A 5 6.66 10.04 24.39
CA VAL A 5 7.39 9.48 23.24
C VAL A 5 8.49 8.52 23.71
N GLU A 6 9.20 8.87 24.77
CA GLU A 6 10.23 8.00 25.38
C GLU A 6 9.60 6.71 25.94
N ASP A 7 8.49 6.83 26.66
CA ASP A 7 7.75 5.70 27.22
C ASP A 7 7.22 4.78 26.10
N SER A 8 6.61 5.35 25.04
CA SER A 8 6.14 4.59 23.89
C SER A 8 7.31 3.88 23.18
N GLN A 9 8.45 4.55 23.01
CA GLN A 9 9.62 3.92 22.38
C GLN A 9 10.15 2.75 23.25
N TRP A 10 10.22 2.95 24.57
CA TRP A 10 10.61 1.87 25.47
C TRP A 10 9.66 0.68 25.40
N ALA A 11 8.35 0.95 25.39
CA ALA A 11 7.32 -0.09 25.24
C ALA A 11 7.49 -0.89 23.95
N LEU A 12 7.68 -0.19 22.83
CA LEU A 12 7.89 -0.84 21.53
C LEU A 12 9.16 -1.68 21.47
N ASP A 13 10.26 -1.18 22.03
CA ASP A 13 11.52 -1.91 22.05
C ASP A 13 11.42 -3.15 22.96
N ARG A 14 10.66 -3.06 24.05
CA ARG A 14 10.38 -4.19 24.96
C ARG A 14 9.48 -5.24 24.33
N LEU A 15 8.43 -4.83 23.60
CA LEU A 15 7.45 -5.74 22.98
C LEU A 15 7.97 -6.34 21.67
N PHE A 16 8.51 -5.52 20.80
CA PHE A 16 8.78 -5.88 19.41
C PHE A 16 10.27 -5.90 19.06
N GLY A 17 11.16 -5.53 20.00
CA GLY A 17 12.56 -5.33 19.66
C GLY A 17 12.75 -4.23 18.62
N PHE A 18 13.78 -4.37 17.82
CA PHE A 18 14.12 -3.43 16.75
C PHE A 18 13.80 -4.03 15.37
N PRO A 19 13.55 -3.19 14.33
CA PRO A 19 13.35 -3.70 12.98
C PRO A 19 14.50 -4.59 12.45
N ASP A 20 15.73 -4.40 12.93
CA ASP A 20 16.87 -5.26 12.58
C ASP A 20 17.03 -6.50 13.48
N ASP A 21 16.38 -6.52 14.63
CA ASP A 21 16.35 -7.65 15.56
C ASP A 21 14.95 -7.78 16.20
N PRO A 22 13.96 -8.27 15.44
CA PRO A 22 12.57 -8.32 15.85
C PRO A 22 12.31 -9.39 16.89
N THR A 23 11.46 -9.05 17.84
CA THR A 23 10.82 -9.96 18.78
C THR A 23 9.29 -9.84 18.65
N LEU A 24 8.57 -10.71 19.33
CA LEU A 24 7.10 -10.62 19.43
C LEU A 24 6.72 -10.43 20.89
N PRO A 25 5.60 -9.72 21.17
CA PRO A 25 5.08 -9.58 22.52
C PRO A 25 4.83 -10.93 23.18
N ASP A 26 5.01 -11.02 24.51
CA ASP A 26 4.77 -12.24 25.27
C ASP A 26 3.30 -12.70 25.11
N SER A 27 2.35 -11.75 25.05
CA SER A 27 0.93 -12.01 24.75
C SER A 27 0.69 -12.80 23.46
N PHE A 28 1.54 -12.63 22.43
CA PHE A 28 1.45 -13.43 21.19
C PHE A 28 1.89 -14.88 21.43
N GLY A 29 2.80 -15.10 22.38
CA GLY A 29 3.23 -16.45 22.76
C GLY A 29 2.23 -17.20 23.64
N GLU A 30 1.33 -16.51 24.30
CA GLU A 30 0.31 -17.07 25.20
C GLU A 30 -1.00 -17.42 24.49
N ASP A 31 -1.29 -16.75 23.38
CA ASP A 31 -2.49 -16.95 22.57
C ASP A 31 -2.20 -17.90 21.39
N ASP A 32 -2.99 -18.97 21.25
CA ASP A 32 -2.77 -19.99 20.22
C ASP A 32 -3.01 -19.50 18.80
N ASP A 33 -3.89 -18.51 18.61
CA ASP A 33 -4.20 -17.94 17.31
C ASP A 33 -3.15 -16.88 16.93
N LEU A 34 -2.78 -15.99 17.86
CA LEU A 34 -1.75 -14.97 17.64
C LEU A 34 -0.37 -15.56 17.31
N LYS A 35 -0.03 -16.73 17.86
CA LYS A 35 1.20 -17.47 17.51
C LYS A 35 1.32 -17.77 16.03
N THR A 36 0.18 -17.92 15.34
CA THR A 36 0.15 -18.26 13.91
C THR A 36 0.26 -17.07 13.00
N LEU A 37 0.08 -15.87 13.54
CA LEU A 37 -0.01 -14.65 12.74
C LEU A 37 1.27 -14.35 11.97
N VAL A 38 2.43 -14.47 12.63
CA VAL A 38 3.75 -14.31 11.99
C VAL A 38 4.74 -15.33 12.53
N SER A 39 5.61 -15.84 11.66
CA SER A 39 6.65 -16.79 12.06
C SER A 39 7.90 -16.06 12.55
N PRO A 40 8.42 -16.34 13.76
CA PRO A 40 9.69 -15.81 14.25
C PRO A 40 10.87 -16.10 13.29
N GLU A 41 10.88 -17.26 12.64
CA GLU A 41 11.91 -17.62 11.66
C GLU A 41 11.84 -16.72 10.42
N HIS A 42 10.63 -16.39 9.98
CA HIS A 42 10.43 -15.45 8.87
C HIS A 42 10.91 -14.05 9.24
N LEU A 43 10.60 -13.58 10.45
CA LEU A 43 11.05 -12.28 10.93
C LEU A 43 12.58 -12.21 10.97
N GLN A 44 13.25 -13.25 11.48
CA GLN A 44 14.72 -13.31 11.52
C GLN A 44 15.33 -13.28 10.11
N ALA A 45 14.77 -14.01 9.16
CA ALA A 45 15.27 -14.02 7.78
C ALA A 45 15.04 -12.70 7.06
N ALA A 46 13.92 -12.02 7.31
CA ALA A 46 13.58 -10.74 6.67
C ALA A 46 14.35 -9.56 7.26
N SER A 47 14.63 -9.58 8.56
CA SER A 47 15.29 -8.50 9.32
C SER A 47 16.81 -8.48 9.14
N GLY A 48 17.42 -7.40 9.64
CA GLY A 48 18.88 -7.24 9.64
C GLY A 48 19.46 -6.89 8.27
N SER A 49 20.75 -7.08 8.12
CA SER A 49 21.49 -6.70 6.89
C SER A 49 22.49 -7.75 6.41
N ASP A 50 22.60 -8.87 7.09
CA ASP A 50 23.60 -9.91 6.81
C ASP A 50 23.01 -11.01 5.91
N LEU A 51 23.13 -10.81 4.59
CA LEU A 51 22.65 -11.77 3.60
C LEU A 51 23.45 -13.07 3.59
N ASP A 52 24.72 -13.04 3.99
CA ASP A 52 25.57 -14.23 4.05
C ASP A 52 25.09 -15.18 5.17
N GLN A 53 24.43 -14.63 6.20
CA GLN A 53 23.76 -15.39 7.26
C GLN A 53 22.28 -15.65 6.97
N GLY A 54 21.79 -15.37 5.76
CA GLY A 54 20.39 -15.57 5.36
C GLY A 54 19.41 -14.56 5.95
N ARG A 55 19.90 -13.40 6.39
CA ARG A 55 19.12 -12.28 6.94
C ARG A 55 19.11 -11.10 5.95
N GLY A 56 18.17 -10.14 6.15
CA GLY A 56 18.19 -8.88 5.41
C GLY A 56 17.33 -8.85 4.15
N LEU A 57 16.42 -9.81 3.95
CA LEU A 57 15.56 -9.84 2.75
C LEU A 57 14.74 -8.57 2.58
N TYR A 58 14.20 -8.02 3.68
CA TYR A 58 13.42 -6.78 3.60
C TYR A 58 14.29 -5.58 3.22
N ARG A 59 15.46 -5.46 3.80
CA ARG A 59 16.40 -4.37 3.48
C ARG A 59 16.85 -4.44 2.03
N GLN A 60 17.08 -5.64 1.51
CA GLN A 60 17.48 -5.86 0.12
C GLN A 60 16.38 -5.50 -0.89
N HIS A 61 15.14 -5.91 -0.63
CA HIS A 61 14.08 -5.83 -1.64
C HIS A 61 13.07 -4.69 -1.43
N CYS A 62 12.88 -4.23 -0.19
CA CYS A 62 11.80 -3.30 0.17
C CYS A 62 12.30 -2.01 0.82
N GLY A 63 13.33 -2.09 1.67
CA GLY A 63 13.76 -1.00 2.56
C GLY A 63 14.15 0.28 1.84
N ARG A 64 14.73 0.18 0.64
CA ARG A 64 15.12 1.34 -0.18
C ARG A 64 13.95 2.28 -0.50
N CYS A 65 12.75 1.73 -0.68
CA CYS A 65 11.53 2.50 -0.94
C CYS A 65 10.70 2.68 0.34
N HIS A 66 10.44 1.58 1.07
CA HIS A 66 9.52 1.58 2.20
C HIS A 66 10.17 2.02 3.53
N GLY A 67 11.49 2.23 3.58
CA GLY A 67 12.21 2.54 4.81
C GLY A 67 12.38 1.31 5.71
N ILE A 68 13.32 1.37 6.65
CA ILE A 68 13.66 0.23 7.52
C ILE A 68 12.53 -0.12 8.50
N SER A 69 11.85 0.90 9.02
CA SER A 69 10.69 0.76 9.90
C SER A 69 9.36 0.66 9.14
N GLY A 70 9.36 0.53 7.82
CA GLY A 70 8.14 0.50 7.02
C GLY A 70 7.41 1.84 6.89
N ASN A 71 8.06 2.95 7.20
CA ASN A 71 7.47 4.30 7.25
C ASN A 71 7.26 4.97 5.88
N GLY A 72 7.51 4.26 4.77
CA GLY A 72 7.37 4.80 3.42
C GLY A 72 8.41 5.86 3.03
N ARG A 73 9.48 6.05 3.82
CA ARG A 73 10.50 7.11 3.66
C ARG A 73 11.90 6.55 3.42
N GLY A 74 12.00 5.48 2.61
CA GLY A 74 13.31 4.99 2.16
C GLY A 74 14.00 6.00 1.23
N GLU A 75 15.27 5.76 0.94
CA GLU A 75 16.12 6.66 0.14
C GLU A 75 15.51 7.01 -1.24
N ALA A 76 14.78 6.08 -1.85
CA ALA A 76 14.13 6.28 -3.13
C ALA A 76 12.73 6.87 -3.03
N ALA A 77 12.15 7.03 -1.84
CA ALA A 77 10.74 7.38 -1.66
C ALA A 77 10.37 8.71 -2.34
N ALA A 78 11.22 9.72 -2.24
CA ALA A 78 10.98 11.03 -2.85
C ALA A 78 11.01 11.00 -4.38
N LEU A 79 11.63 9.99 -4.99
CA LEU A 79 11.86 9.85 -6.43
C LEU A 79 10.75 9.08 -7.15
N VAL A 80 9.86 8.41 -6.43
CA VAL A 80 8.82 7.56 -7.01
C VAL A 80 7.42 8.15 -6.85
N GLU A 81 6.51 7.81 -7.76
CA GLU A 81 5.11 8.24 -7.73
C GLU A 81 4.19 7.04 -8.04
N PRO A 82 3.22 6.75 -7.16
CA PRO A 82 2.97 7.36 -5.84
C PRO A 82 4.11 7.08 -4.85
N TYR A 83 4.09 7.77 -3.71
CA TYR A 83 4.99 7.42 -2.61
C TYR A 83 4.79 5.97 -2.16
N PRO A 84 5.86 5.32 -1.68
CA PRO A 84 5.73 4.00 -1.07
C PRO A 84 4.76 4.03 0.11
N ARG A 85 4.04 2.94 0.31
CA ARG A 85 3.11 2.82 1.44
C ARG A 85 3.87 2.87 2.76
N ASP A 86 3.41 3.71 3.68
CA ASP A 86 3.71 3.62 5.11
C ASP A 86 2.87 2.46 5.67
N PHE A 87 3.52 1.43 6.21
CA PHE A 87 2.86 0.24 6.77
C PHE A 87 2.35 0.48 8.19
N ARG A 88 2.94 1.41 8.92
CA ARG A 88 2.69 1.64 10.34
C ARG A 88 1.24 1.98 10.73
N PRO A 89 0.40 2.55 9.87
CA PRO A 89 -1.03 2.67 10.15
C PRO A 89 -1.85 1.40 9.92
N GLY A 90 -1.28 0.32 9.41
CA GLY A 90 -2.01 -0.91 9.08
C GLY A 90 -3.03 -0.75 7.94
N ILE A 91 -2.91 0.30 7.12
CA ILE A 91 -3.86 0.62 6.05
C ILE A 91 -3.29 0.22 4.69
N PHE A 92 -3.95 -0.69 3.99
CA PHE A 92 -3.54 -1.20 2.69
C PHE A 92 -4.62 -0.96 1.63
N LYS A 93 -4.19 -0.58 0.40
CA LYS A 93 -5.09 -0.14 -0.68
C LYS A 93 -5.77 -1.28 -1.43
N PHE A 94 -5.08 -2.39 -1.61
CA PHE A 94 -5.53 -3.49 -2.48
C PHE A 94 -5.65 -4.77 -1.67
N LYS A 95 -6.87 -5.10 -1.30
CA LYS A 95 -7.19 -6.22 -0.43
C LYS A 95 -8.58 -6.77 -0.75
N SER A 96 -8.84 -7.98 -0.32
CA SER A 96 -10.11 -8.69 -0.49
C SER A 96 -11.10 -8.51 0.67
N THR A 97 -10.65 -7.85 1.73
CA THR A 97 -11.44 -7.61 2.93
C THR A 97 -12.18 -6.27 2.89
N THR A 98 -13.09 -6.04 3.82
CA THR A 98 -13.82 -4.77 3.97
C THR A 98 -12.87 -3.58 4.13
N ARG A 99 -13.35 -2.35 3.85
CA ARG A 99 -12.50 -1.15 3.85
C ARG A 99 -11.74 -0.93 5.16
N ALA A 100 -12.40 -1.17 6.28
CA ALA A 100 -11.84 -0.93 7.60
C ALA A 100 -10.86 -2.01 8.07
N SER A 101 -11.02 -3.25 7.59
CA SER A 101 -10.29 -4.42 8.05
C SER A 101 -8.86 -4.49 7.53
N LYS A 102 -8.05 -5.36 8.08
CA LYS A 102 -6.68 -5.65 7.60
C LYS A 102 -6.71 -6.44 6.29
N PRO A 103 -5.63 -6.43 5.50
CA PRO A 103 -5.49 -7.32 4.36
C PRO A 103 -5.23 -8.74 4.82
N LEU A 104 -5.62 -9.72 4.02
CA LEU A 104 -5.15 -11.10 4.17
C LEU A 104 -3.67 -11.23 3.80
N LYS A 105 -3.00 -12.25 4.32
CA LYS A 105 -1.63 -12.63 3.85
C LYS A 105 -1.60 -12.87 2.33
N SER A 106 -2.67 -13.43 1.76
CA SER A 106 -2.81 -13.64 0.32
C SER A 106 -2.84 -12.34 -0.49
N ASP A 107 -3.44 -11.26 0.03
CA ASP A 107 -3.46 -9.94 -0.61
C ASP A 107 -2.05 -9.33 -0.67
N LEU A 108 -1.32 -9.42 0.46
CA LEU A 108 0.06 -8.96 0.55
C LEU A 108 0.99 -9.78 -0.35
N THR A 109 0.86 -11.10 -0.31
CA THR A 109 1.57 -12.05 -1.19
C THR A 109 1.36 -11.68 -2.65
N ARG A 110 0.11 -11.45 -3.05
CA ARG A 110 -0.23 -11.06 -4.42
C ARG A 110 0.41 -9.74 -4.81
N THR A 111 0.38 -8.75 -3.91
CA THR A 111 0.96 -7.43 -4.15
C THR A 111 2.48 -7.50 -4.32
N ILE A 112 3.17 -8.29 -3.52
CA ILE A 112 4.63 -8.49 -3.64
C ILE A 112 4.96 -9.31 -4.90
N LYS A 113 4.22 -10.37 -5.17
CA LYS A 113 4.47 -11.30 -6.28
C LYS A 113 4.27 -10.66 -7.65
N TYR A 114 3.23 -9.83 -7.80
CA TYR A 114 2.86 -9.25 -9.10
C TYR A 114 3.15 -7.75 -9.20
N GLY A 115 3.62 -7.13 -8.13
CA GLY A 115 3.84 -5.69 -8.09
C GLY A 115 2.54 -4.89 -8.25
N LEU A 116 2.69 -3.60 -8.48
CA LEU A 116 1.58 -2.67 -8.71
C LEU A 116 1.75 -2.01 -10.08
N ALA A 117 0.96 -2.43 -11.04
CA ALA A 117 1.01 -1.94 -12.42
C ALA A 117 0.97 -0.41 -12.49
N GLY A 118 1.87 0.20 -13.28
CA GLY A 118 1.98 1.65 -13.43
C GLY A 118 2.53 2.36 -12.19
N THR A 119 3.33 1.67 -11.39
CA THR A 119 4.11 2.23 -10.28
C THR A 119 5.56 1.70 -10.33
N SER A 120 6.41 2.22 -9.45
CA SER A 120 7.78 1.71 -9.28
C SER A 120 7.85 0.39 -8.49
N MET A 121 6.74 -0.11 -7.99
CA MET A 121 6.67 -1.43 -7.35
C MET A 121 6.44 -2.49 -8.43
N VAL A 122 7.50 -2.90 -9.08
CA VAL A 122 7.50 -3.91 -10.14
C VAL A 122 7.75 -5.31 -9.58
N PRO A 123 7.27 -6.39 -10.25
CA PRO A 123 7.46 -7.77 -9.78
C PRO A 123 8.84 -8.36 -10.16
N GLU A 124 9.80 -7.50 -10.42
CA GLU A 124 11.13 -7.86 -10.87
C GLU A 124 12.17 -7.39 -9.86
N TYR A 125 12.79 -8.34 -9.20
CA TYR A 125 13.74 -8.13 -8.12
C TYR A 125 15.12 -8.64 -8.53
N GLN A 126 16.18 -8.01 -8.00
CA GLN A 126 17.53 -8.55 -8.16
C GLN A 126 17.69 -9.76 -7.23
N LEU A 127 17.94 -10.92 -7.83
CA LEU A 127 18.13 -12.19 -7.14
C LEU A 127 19.60 -12.40 -6.75
N PRO A 128 19.89 -13.31 -5.78
CA PRO A 128 21.25 -13.58 -5.35
C PRO A 128 22.19 -14.09 -6.45
N ASP A 129 21.65 -14.72 -7.49
CA ASP A 129 22.40 -15.21 -8.65
C ASP A 129 22.71 -14.12 -9.70
N GLY A 130 22.37 -12.86 -9.39
CA GLY A 130 22.57 -11.70 -10.26
C GLY A 130 21.53 -11.52 -11.36
N LYS A 131 20.54 -12.41 -11.46
CA LYS A 131 19.43 -12.25 -12.40
C LYS A 131 18.36 -11.31 -11.85
N VAL A 132 17.50 -10.83 -12.73
CA VAL A 132 16.30 -10.08 -12.40
C VAL A 132 15.09 -10.96 -12.68
N GLY A 133 14.19 -11.07 -11.71
CA GLY A 133 12.99 -11.90 -11.83
C GLY A 133 12.11 -11.86 -10.58
N PRO A 134 11.01 -12.62 -10.59
CA PRO A 134 10.13 -12.70 -9.43
C PRO A 134 10.81 -13.37 -8.24
N LEU A 135 10.45 -12.92 -7.04
CA LEU A 135 10.90 -13.56 -5.81
C LEU A 135 10.30 -14.97 -5.69
N PRO A 136 11.07 -15.96 -5.17
CA PRO A 136 10.53 -17.26 -4.79
C PRO A 136 9.41 -17.12 -3.73
N ASP A 137 8.40 -18.00 -3.78
CA ASP A 137 7.26 -17.95 -2.86
C ASP A 137 7.69 -17.99 -1.39
N GLY A 138 8.65 -18.83 -1.00
CA GLY A 138 9.17 -18.87 0.37
C GLY A 138 9.95 -17.61 0.81
N VAL A 139 10.40 -16.77 -0.12
CA VAL A 139 10.94 -15.43 0.20
C VAL A 139 9.80 -14.44 0.40
N ILE A 140 8.75 -14.54 -0.43
CA ILE A 140 7.57 -13.69 -0.33
C ILE A 140 6.86 -13.91 1.02
N GLU A 141 6.70 -15.16 1.46
CA GLU A 141 6.10 -15.49 2.76
C GLU A 141 6.83 -14.79 3.93
N LYS A 142 8.16 -14.83 3.92
CA LYS A 142 8.98 -14.14 4.93
C LYS A 142 8.79 -12.62 4.90
N LEU A 143 8.71 -12.05 3.71
CA LEU A 143 8.48 -10.61 3.55
C LEU A 143 7.07 -10.19 3.95
N VAL A 144 6.06 -11.03 3.70
CA VAL A 144 4.67 -10.80 4.13
C VAL A 144 4.59 -10.76 5.65
N ASP A 145 5.12 -11.77 6.35
CA ASP A 145 5.13 -11.80 7.80
C ASP A 145 5.87 -10.58 8.38
N TYR A 146 6.97 -10.17 7.74
CA TYR A 146 7.72 -9.01 8.20
C TYR A 146 6.97 -7.67 7.96
N VAL A 147 6.21 -7.54 6.87
CA VAL A 147 5.33 -6.38 6.63
C VAL A 147 4.22 -6.32 7.68
N ILE A 148 3.62 -7.47 8.04
CA ILE A 148 2.63 -7.57 9.12
C ILE A 148 3.24 -7.14 10.45
N TYR A 149 4.42 -7.66 10.80
CA TYR A 149 5.15 -7.25 12.00
C TYR A 149 5.39 -5.73 12.06
N LEU A 150 5.90 -5.13 10.97
CA LEU A 150 6.13 -3.67 10.92
C LEU A 150 4.84 -2.87 11.07
N SER A 151 3.73 -3.41 10.55
CA SER A 151 2.41 -2.79 10.67
C SER A 151 1.91 -2.85 12.10
N ILE A 152 1.90 -4.04 12.72
CA ILE A 152 1.46 -4.21 14.12
C ILE A 152 2.29 -3.34 15.06
N ARG A 153 3.62 -3.34 14.91
CA ARG A 153 4.51 -2.49 15.70
C ARG A 153 4.15 -0.99 15.57
N GLY A 154 3.89 -0.55 14.34
CA GLY A 154 3.54 0.85 14.10
C GLY A 154 2.12 1.23 14.54
N GLU A 155 1.17 0.31 14.46
CA GLU A 155 -0.18 0.48 14.97
C GLU A 155 -0.18 0.54 16.50
N THR A 156 0.61 -0.32 17.16
CA THR A 156 0.79 -0.29 18.62
C THR A 156 1.40 1.03 19.05
N GLU A 157 2.45 1.55 18.36
CA GLU A 157 3.00 2.88 18.65
C GLU A 157 1.91 3.97 18.65
N ARG A 158 1.05 3.96 17.64
CA ARG A 158 -0.02 4.96 17.50
C ARG A 158 -1.09 4.80 18.57
N ALA A 159 -1.51 3.57 18.86
CA ALA A 159 -2.51 3.29 19.89
C ALA A 159 -2.01 3.70 21.29
N LEU A 160 -0.77 3.39 21.63
CA LEU A 160 -0.17 3.79 22.91
C LEU A 160 -0.04 5.31 23.05
N LEU A 161 0.28 6.02 21.96
CA LEU A 161 0.32 7.49 21.97
C LEU A 161 -1.07 8.10 22.09
N ASP A 162 -2.07 7.53 21.43
CA ASP A 162 -3.47 7.98 21.51
C ASP A 162 -4.04 7.69 22.90
N GLU A 163 -3.77 6.51 23.49
CA GLU A 163 -4.15 6.13 24.86
C GLU A 163 -3.55 7.11 25.89
N ALA A 164 -2.25 7.33 25.80
CA ALA A 164 -1.58 8.28 26.71
C ALA A 164 -2.14 9.69 26.62
N ALA A 165 -2.55 10.13 25.42
CA ALA A 165 -3.09 11.47 25.22
C ALA A 165 -4.54 11.63 25.72
N MET A 166 -5.32 10.54 25.74
CA MET A 166 -6.74 10.57 26.11
C MET A 166 -6.99 10.22 27.58
N GLU A 167 -6.24 9.27 28.12
CA GLU A 167 -6.55 8.65 29.41
C GLU A 167 -5.62 9.04 30.55
N LEU A 168 -4.35 9.48 30.25
CA LEU A 168 -3.39 9.79 31.31
C LEU A 168 -3.40 11.28 31.71
N ASP A 169 -3.31 11.55 33.00
CA ASP A 169 -3.02 12.87 33.55
C ASP A 169 -1.51 13.17 33.42
N LEU A 170 -1.11 13.51 32.21
CA LEU A 170 0.29 13.83 31.89
C LEU A 170 0.82 15.06 32.66
N GLU A 171 -0.05 16.02 33.01
CA GLU A 171 0.30 17.19 33.82
C GLU A 171 0.47 16.80 35.30
N GLY A 172 -0.31 15.83 35.78
CA GLY A 172 -0.19 15.21 37.09
C GLY A 172 1.00 14.26 37.22
N GLY A 173 1.67 13.95 36.12
CA GLY A 173 2.87 13.11 36.09
C GLY A 173 2.59 11.61 35.86
N GLU A 174 1.38 11.23 35.43
CA GLU A 174 1.11 9.86 35.01
C GLU A 174 1.92 9.49 33.75
N ARG A 175 2.33 8.24 33.69
CA ARG A 175 3.17 7.72 32.61
C ARG A 175 2.55 6.48 31.95
N LEU A 176 2.77 6.34 30.66
CA LEU A 176 2.38 5.15 29.92
C LEU A 176 3.10 3.91 30.46
N ILE A 177 4.40 4.01 30.69
CA ILE A 177 5.21 3.05 31.40
C ILE A 177 6.38 3.76 32.10
N ASP A 178 6.65 3.40 33.33
CA ASP A 178 7.81 3.88 34.08
C ASP A 178 8.79 2.73 34.37
N PRO A 179 9.86 2.58 33.57
CA PRO A 179 10.83 1.49 33.78
C PRO A 179 11.49 1.51 35.16
N SER A 180 11.49 2.66 35.89
CA SER A 180 12.05 2.71 37.25
C SER A 180 11.22 1.93 38.26
N LEU A 181 9.94 1.71 38.00
CA LEU A 181 9.04 0.92 38.83
C LEU A 181 9.40 -0.57 38.83
N GLU A 182 10.08 -1.09 37.81
CA GLU A 182 10.49 -2.50 37.75
C GLU A 182 11.26 -2.93 39.03
N THR A 183 11.99 -2.01 39.63
CA THR A 183 12.75 -2.28 40.87
C THR A 183 12.15 -1.64 42.12
N SER A 184 11.37 -0.56 42.00
CA SER A 184 10.84 0.20 43.13
C SER A 184 9.41 -0.18 43.51
N ASP A 185 8.59 -0.56 42.53
CA ASP A 185 7.20 -1.00 42.69
C ASP A 185 6.82 -1.94 41.54
N ALA A 186 7.19 -3.20 41.69
CA ALA A 186 7.02 -4.23 40.67
C ALA A 186 5.54 -4.51 40.32
N GLU A 187 4.61 -4.27 41.27
CA GLU A 187 3.17 -4.43 41.01
C GLU A 187 2.66 -3.37 40.06
N ALA A 188 2.93 -2.10 40.32
CA ALA A 188 2.58 -0.99 39.46
C ALA A 188 3.27 -1.11 38.06
N PHE A 189 4.51 -1.57 38.00
CA PHE A 189 5.19 -1.82 36.73
C PHE A 189 4.49 -2.91 35.93
N GLN A 190 4.08 -4.02 36.59
CA GLN A 190 3.39 -5.11 35.92
C GLN A 190 2.03 -4.69 35.37
N GLU A 191 1.25 -3.87 36.08
CA GLU A 191 -0.01 -3.32 35.59
C GLU A 191 0.20 -2.49 34.31
N GLN A 192 1.23 -1.63 34.27
CA GLN A 192 1.56 -0.87 33.06
C GLN A 192 2.03 -1.78 31.91
N LEU A 193 2.79 -2.83 32.21
CA LEU A 193 3.26 -3.79 31.22
C LEU A 193 2.09 -4.59 30.62
N GLU A 194 1.13 -5.02 31.44
CA GLU A 194 -0.08 -5.72 31.00
C GLU A 194 -0.90 -4.84 30.04
N LEU A 195 -1.09 -3.57 30.32
CA LEU A 195 -1.77 -2.64 29.44
C LEU A 195 -1.13 -2.56 28.05
N ILE A 196 0.20 -2.38 27.98
CA ILE A 196 0.87 -2.30 26.68
C ILE A 196 0.86 -3.63 25.91
N GLN A 197 0.87 -4.78 26.63
CA GLN A 197 0.71 -6.11 26.05
C GLN A 197 -0.70 -6.32 25.48
N GLU A 198 -1.74 -5.86 26.19
CA GLU A 198 -3.13 -5.94 25.79
C GLU A 198 -3.37 -5.14 24.49
N VAL A 199 -2.87 -3.89 24.43
CA VAL A 199 -2.95 -3.07 23.21
C VAL A 199 -2.31 -3.78 22.02
N ALA A 200 -1.14 -4.40 22.21
CA ALA A 200 -0.48 -5.14 21.14
C ALA A 200 -1.28 -6.39 20.70
N ALA A 201 -1.89 -7.10 21.66
CA ALA A 201 -2.72 -8.27 21.40
C ALA A 201 -4.00 -7.93 20.65
N GLU A 202 -4.71 -6.85 21.03
CA GLU A 202 -5.88 -6.36 20.30
C GLU A 202 -5.57 -6.04 18.83
N ILE A 203 -4.45 -5.37 18.60
CA ILE A 203 -4.00 -5.06 17.24
C ILE A 203 -3.70 -6.36 16.49
N GLY A 204 -2.98 -7.30 17.10
CA GLY A 204 -2.73 -8.62 16.52
C GLY A 204 -4.02 -9.36 16.18
N GLY A 205 -5.01 -9.35 17.10
CA GLY A 205 -6.34 -9.92 16.89
C GLY A 205 -7.06 -9.33 15.67
N SER A 206 -6.98 -8.02 15.47
CA SER A 206 -7.59 -7.37 14.29
C SER A 206 -7.02 -7.86 12.94
N TRP A 207 -5.80 -8.40 12.92
CA TRP A 207 -5.23 -9.03 11.74
C TRP A 207 -5.74 -10.47 11.53
N LEU A 208 -6.06 -11.19 12.59
CA LEU A 208 -6.73 -12.50 12.51
C LEU A 208 -8.18 -12.35 12.06
N ASP A 209 -8.90 -11.39 12.63
CA ASP A 209 -10.31 -11.10 12.29
C ASP A 209 -10.50 -10.75 10.80
N ALA A 210 -9.43 -10.40 10.10
CA ALA A 210 -9.48 -10.11 8.66
C ALA A 210 -10.01 -11.29 7.83
N GLU A 211 -9.87 -12.52 8.29
CA GLU A 211 -10.38 -13.72 7.60
C GLU A 211 -11.91 -13.75 7.58
N ASP A 212 -12.56 -13.23 8.61
CA ASP A 212 -14.03 -13.14 8.70
C ASP A 212 -14.60 -11.93 7.95
N GLU A 213 -13.71 -11.00 7.53
CA GLU A 213 -14.07 -9.75 6.87
C GLU A 213 -13.87 -9.79 5.35
N VAL A 214 -13.72 -10.96 4.78
CA VAL A 214 -13.58 -11.15 3.32
C VAL A 214 -14.88 -10.76 2.62
N VAL A 215 -14.78 -9.90 1.62
CA VAL A 215 -15.92 -9.50 0.81
C VAL A 215 -16.28 -10.64 -0.15
N GLU A 216 -17.43 -11.23 0.05
CA GLU A 216 -17.97 -12.23 -0.87
C GLU A 216 -18.30 -11.60 -2.22
N ILE A 217 -17.95 -12.31 -3.29
CA ILE A 217 -18.18 -11.87 -4.65
C ILE A 217 -19.12 -12.86 -5.35
N GLU A 218 -20.29 -12.39 -5.70
CA GLU A 218 -21.24 -13.13 -6.52
C GLU A 218 -21.31 -12.52 -7.92
N ILE A 219 -20.94 -13.30 -8.93
CA ILE A 219 -21.08 -12.90 -10.33
C ILE A 219 -22.46 -13.34 -10.81
N PRO A 220 -23.35 -12.41 -11.22
CA PRO A 220 -24.67 -12.79 -11.74
C PRO A 220 -24.55 -13.72 -12.94
N ALA A 221 -25.28 -14.85 -12.91
CA ALA A 221 -25.18 -15.91 -13.92
C ALA A 221 -25.68 -15.47 -15.30
N ASP A 222 -26.54 -14.49 -15.36
CA ASP A 222 -27.15 -13.93 -16.57
C ASP A 222 -26.38 -12.75 -17.15
N LEU A 223 -25.34 -12.28 -16.46
CA LEU A 223 -24.52 -11.15 -16.89
C LEU A 223 -23.19 -11.61 -17.48
N PRO A 224 -22.84 -11.21 -18.71
CA PRO A 224 -21.52 -11.50 -19.26
C PRO A 224 -20.44 -10.68 -18.53
N VAL A 225 -19.51 -11.38 -17.86
CA VAL A 225 -18.36 -10.78 -17.18
C VAL A 225 -17.07 -11.42 -17.72
N PRO A 226 -16.49 -10.89 -18.83
CA PRO A 226 -15.27 -11.41 -19.39
C PRO A 226 -14.12 -11.41 -18.38
N THR A 227 -13.36 -12.49 -18.28
CA THR A 227 -12.27 -12.65 -17.30
C THR A 227 -11.00 -11.91 -17.71
N SER A 228 -10.80 -11.68 -19.01
CA SER A 228 -9.67 -10.97 -19.58
C SER A 228 -10.11 -9.89 -20.57
N HIS A 229 -9.20 -8.97 -20.94
CA HIS A 229 -9.49 -7.99 -21.98
C HIS A 229 -9.60 -8.64 -23.37
N GLU A 230 -8.83 -9.68 -23.63
CA GLU A 230 -8.90 -10.45 -24.88
C GLU A 230 -10.28 -11.12 -25.04
N GLU A 231 -10.78 -11.73 -23.98
CA GLU A 231 -12.13 -12.31 -23.95
C GLU A 231 -13.19 -11.24 -24.16
N LEU A 232 -13.07 -10.06 -23.52
CA LEU A 232 -13.98 -8.93 -23.71
C LEU A 232 -14.04 -8.52 -25.19
N VAL A 233 -12.90 -8.35 -25.85
CA VAL A 233 -12.83 -7.99 -27.27
C VAL A 233 -13.42 -9.08 -28.14
N THR A 234 -13.13 -10.35 -27.85
CA THR A 234 -13.65 -11.50 -28.59
C THR A 234 -15.17 -11.61 -28.47
N MET A 235 -15.71 -11.47 -27.26
CA MET A 235 -17.15 -11.46 -27.03
C MET A 235 -17.85 -10.31 -27.78
N LEU A 236 -17.28 -9.11 -27.76
CA LEU A 236 -17.84 -7.95 -28.47
C LEU A 236 -17.87 -8.16 -30.00
N ALA A 237 -16.96 -8.93 -30.56
CA ALA A 237 -16.91 -9.23 -31.98
C ALA A 237 -17.84 -10.37 -32.40
N GLY A 238 -18.31 -11.20 -31.46
CA GLY A 238 -19.14 -12.39 -31.70
C GLY A 238 -20.65 -12.10 -31.59
N ASP A 239 -21.45 -13.16 -31.90
CA ASP A 239 -22.92 -13.13 -31.87
C ASP A 239 -23.49 -12.89 -30.45
N SER A 240 -22.74 -13.24 -29.40
CA SER A 240 -23.10 -13.03 -28.01
C SER A 240 -22.78 -11.60 -27.50
N GLY A 241 -22.26 -10.73 -28.36
CA GLY A 241 -21.80 -9.40 -28.00
C GLY A 241 -22.90 -8.40 -27.61
N ASP A 242 -24.18 -8.70 -27.96
CA ASP A 242 -25.29 -7.76 -27.66
C ASP A 242 -25.52 -7.60 -26.16
N ALA A 243 -25.53 -8.67 -25.40
CA ALA A 243 -25.67 -8.62 -23.95
C ALA A 243 -24.51 -7.86 -23.27
N LEU A 244 -23.29 -8.07 -23.76
CA LEU A 244 -22.11 -7.35 -23.24
C LEU A 244 -22.17 -5.87 -23.64
N ARG A 245 -22.59 -5.52 -24.85
CA ARG A 245 -22.80 -4.12 -25.27
C ARG A 245 -23.86 -3.41 -24.44
N GLN A 246 -24.95 -4.08 -24.12
CA GLN A 246 -25.99 -3.54 -23.22
C GLN A 246 -25.44 -3.33 -21.81
N SER A 247 -24.65 -4.28 -21.29
CA SER A 247 -24.00 -4.17 -20.00
C SER A 247 -23.03 -2.96 -19.96
N ILE A 248 -22.22 -2.80 -20.99
CA ILE A 248 -21.28 -1.67 -21.13
C ILE A 248 -22.03 -0.33 -21.18
N GLU A 249 -23.13 -0.25 -21.95
CA GLU A 249 -23.91 0.98 -22.03
C GLU A 249 -24.58 1.33 -20.69
N ARG A 250 -25.14 0.35 -19.99
CA ARG A 250 -25.65 0.55 -18.63
C ARG A 250 -24.56 1.03 -17.69
N GLY A 251 -23.36 0.43 -17.74
CA GLY A 251 -22.20 0.87 -16.98
C GLY A 251 -21.77 2.30 -17.30
N ARG A 252 -21.86 2.70 -18.57
CA ARG A 252 -21.59 4.07 -19.02
C ARG A 252 -22.58 5.07 -18.41
N GLU A 253 -23.87 4.75 -18.45
CA GLU A 253 -24.93 5.58 -17.84
C GLU A 253 -24.68 5.81 -16.35
N LEU A 254 -24.36 4.75 -15.63
CA LEU A 254 -24.05 4.81 -14.20
C LEU A 254 -22.79 5.62 -13.93
N PHE A 255 -21.75 5.43 -14.75
CA PHE A 255 -20.47 6.11 -14.58
C PHE A 255 -20.58 7.64 -14.74
N VAL A 256 -21.37 8.11 -15.72
CA VAL A 256 -21.57 9.55 -15.96
C VAL A 256 -22.77 10.11 -15.18
N GLY A 257 -23.64 9.25 -14.66
CA GLY A 257 -24.83 9.60 -13.93
C GLY A 257 -24.54 10.22 -12.55
N THR A 258 -25.61 10.65 -11.89
CA THR A 258 -25.51 11.34 -10.59
C THR A 258 -25.43 10.39 -9.40
N ILE A 259 -25.81 9.10 -9.56
CA ILE A 259 -25.88 8.14 -8.47
C ILE A 259 -24.45 7.66 -8.15
N ALA A 260 -23.76 7.00 -9.09
CA ALA A 260 -22.39 6.54 -8.90
C ALA A 260 -21.38 7.69 -9.03
N SER A 261 -21.67 8.72 -9.84
CA SER A 261 -20.90 9.97 -9.99
C SER A 261 -19.39 9.78 -10.28
N CYS A 262 -18.99 8.67 -10.86
CA CYS A 262 -17.58 8.32 -11.10
C CYS A 262 -16.85 9.35 -11.97
N SER A 263 -17.59 9.92 -12.94
CA SER A 263 -17.06 10.92 -13.89
C SER A 263 -16.62 12.23 -13.24
N LYS A 264 -17.05 12.55 -12.02
CA LYS A 264 -16.59 13.75 -11.31
C LYS A 264 -15.09 13.75 -11.10
N CYS A 265 -14.54 12.61 -10.73
CA CYS A 265 -13.10 12.41 -10.52
C CYS A 265 -12.43 11.83 -11.77
N HIS A 266 -13.05 10.79 -12.38
CA HIS A 266 -12.44 10.06 -13.49
C HIS A 266 -12.59 10.75 -14.86
N GLY A 267 -13.40 11.82 -14.95
CA GLY A 267 -13.78 12.45 -16.22
C GLY A 267 -14.80 11.62 -16.99
N THR A 268 -15.57 12.22 -17.89
CA THR A 268 -16.64 11.53 -18.66
C THR A 268 -16.10 10.45 -19.59
N SER A 269 -14.83 10.56 -20.01
CA SER A 269 -14.12 9.62 -20.86
C SER A 269 -13.28 8.59 -20.06
N GLY A 270 -13.23 8.70 -18.73
CA GLY A 270 -12.42 7.82 -17.89
C GLY A 270 -10.91 8.08 -17.97
N ARG A 271 -10.48 9.29 -18.36
CA ARG A 271 -9.05 9.66 -18.50
C ARG A 271 -8.40 10.14 -17.22
N GLY A 272 -9.16 10.22 -16.12
CA GLY A 272 -8.68 10.76 -14.86
C GLY A 272 -8.54 12.29 -14.86
N ASP A 273 -9.28 12.95 -15.75
CA ASP A 273 -9.29 14.40 -16.00
C ASP A 273 -10.56 15.08 -15.46
N GLY A 274 -11.23 14.46 -14.49
CA GLY A 274 -12.36 15.06 -13.81
C GLY A 274 -11.99 16.29 -13.00
N GLN A 275 -13.00 17.00 -12.50
CA GLN A 275 -12.83 18.27 -11.79
C GLN A 275 -12.40 18.12 -10.33
N GLU A 276 -12.66 16.95 -9.73
CA GLU A 276 -12.31 16.68 -8.33
C GLU A 276 -10.97 15.96 -8.26
N ALA A 277 -9.99 16.65 -7.68
CA ALA A 277 -8.70 16.08 -7.30
C ALA A 277 -8.49 16.30 -5.81
N ASP A 278 -7.90 15.35 -5.12
CA ASP A 278 -7.64 15.45 -3.70
C ASP A 278 -6.28 14.81 -3.34
N TYR A 279 -5.85 15.04 -2.11
CA TYR A 279 -4.64 14.44 -1.57
C TYR A 279 -4.91 13.00 -1.10
N ASP A 280 -3.87 12.17 -1.08
CA ASP A 280 -3.88 10.89 -0.38
C ASP A 280 -4.24 11.12 1.10
N ASP A 281 -5.07 10.26 1.69
CA ASP A 281 -5.46 10.39 3.10
C ASP A 281 -4.24 10.41 4.02
N TRP A 282 -3.19 9.65 3.68
CA TRP A 282 -1.91 9.70 4.39
C TRP A 282 -1.29 11.11 4.41
N THR A 283 -1.32 11.80 3.27
CA THR A 283 -0.84 13.20 3.19
C THR A 283 -1.69 14.15 4.03
N LYS A 284 -3.02 13.99 3.95
CA LYS A 284 -3.94 14.79 4.78
C LYS A 284 -3.76 14.50 6.26
N ASP A 285 -3.63 13.24 6.65
CA ASP A 285 -3.53 12.82 8.05
C ASP A 285 -2.36 13.50 8.74
N TRP A 286 -1.15 13.39 8.20
CA TRP A 286 0.01 13.97 8.87
C TRP A 286 0.01 15.51 8.88
N THR A 287 -0.51 16.18 7.84
CA THR A 287 -0.62 17.64 7.83
C THR A 287 -1.69 18.13 8.81
N THR A 288 -2.83 17.45 8.86
CA THR A 288 -3.94 17.79 9.75
C THR A 288 -3.57 17.61 11.22
N ARG A 289 -2.84 16.54 11.56
CA ARG A 289 -2.37 16.26 12.94
C ARG A 289 -1.49 17.36 13.52
N ILE A 290 -0.77 18.10 12.68
CA ILE A 290 0.06 19.23 13.07
C ILE A 290 -0.61 20.60 12.83
N GLY A 291 -1.92 20.59 12.52
CA GLY A 291 -2.70 21.82 12.33
C GLY A 291 -2.41 22.57 11.03
N LEU A 292 -1.81 21.91 10.03
CA LEU A 292 -1.50 22.50 8.72
C LEU A 292 -2.42 21.93 7.63
N LYS A 293 -2.41 22.60 6.48
CA LYS A 293 -3.10 22.13 5.27
C LYS A 293 -2.08 21.61 4.25
N PRO A 294 -2.43 20.58 3.46
CA PRO A 294 -1.55 20.03 2.42
C PRO A 294 -1.15 21.04 1.33
N ASP A 295 -1.97 22.06 1.09
CA ASP A 295 -1.77 23.11 0.08
C ASP A 295 -1.04 24.35 0.62
N ASP A 296 -0.73 24.41 1.91
CA ASP A 296 0.05 25.49 2.50
C ASP A 296 1.56 25.22 2.34
N GLU A 297 2.07 25.40 1.12
CA GLU A 297 3.46 25.11 0.78
C GLU A 297 4.44 25.85 1.68
N LEU A 298 4.15 27.12 2.06
CA LEU A 298 5.06 27.92 2.86
C LEU A 298 5.16 27.41 4.31
N ALA A 299 4.04 27.02 4.91
CA ALA A 299 4.03 26.44 6.25
C ALA A 299 4.71 25.07 6.30
N LEU A 300 4.74 24.34 5.18
CA LEU A 300 5.35 23.01 5.09
C LEU A 300 6.88 23.03 4.89
N ILE A 301 7.47 24.15 4.43
CA ILE A 301 8.93 24.25 4.17
C ILE A 301 9.79 23.76 5.35
N PRO A 302 9.56 24.15 6.61
CA PRO A 302 10.40 23.69 7.72
C PRO A 302 10.36 22.18 7.94
N LEU A 303 9.24 21.55 7.63
CA LEU A 303 9.04 20.10 7.77
C LEU A 303 9.68 19.34 6.62
N ILE A 304 9.54 19.84 5.40
CA ILE A 304 10.19 19.29 4.21
C ILE A 304 11.70 19.37 4.35
N ALA A 305 12.23 20.48 4.88
CA ALA A 305 13.65 20.62 5.16
C ALA A 305 14.19 19.63 6.22
N ARG A 306 13.29 19.07 7.06
CA ARG A 306 13.60 18.00 8.04
C ARG A 306 13.35 16.58 7.46
N GLY A 307 13.05 16.45 6.16
CA GLY A 307 12.85 15.18 5.49
C GLY A 307 11.39 14.71 5.39
N ALA A 308 10.40 15.56 5.69
CA ALA A 308 9.01 15.23 5.37
C ALA A 308 8.84 15.18 3.85
N LEU A 309 8.08 14.19 3.37
CA LEU A 309 7.75 14.13 1.96
C LEU A 309 6.69 15.20 1.63
N PRO A 310 6.88 15.99 0.56
CA PRO A 310 5.89 16.98 0.15
C PRO A 310 4.53 16.36 -0.13
N PRO A 311 3.41 16.99 0.26
CA PRO A 311 2.08 16.52 -0.13
C PRO A 311 1.93 16.43 -1.65
N ARG A 312 1.27 15.35 -2.11
CA ARG A 312 0.96 15.14 -3.52
C ARG A 312 -0.51 14.82 -3.70
N THR A 313 -1.12 15.41 -4.72
CA THR A 313 -2.48 15.07 -5.12
C THR A 313 -2.52 13.69 -5.76
N ILE A 314 -3.54 12.91 -5.43
CA ILE A 314 -3.84 11.66 -6.12
C ILE A 314 -4.68 11.99 -7.36
N LYS A 315 -4.22 11.48 -8.51
CA LYS A 315 -5.00 11.52 -9.75
C LYS A 315 -5.70 10.18 -9.98
N PRO A 316 -6.99 10.21 -10.32
CA PRO A 316 -7.70 9.04 -10.79
C PRO A 316 -7.01 8.41 -12.00
N ARG A 317 -7.17 7.09 -12.18
CA ARG A 317 -6.53 6.38 -13.29
C ARG A 317 -7.13 6.78 -14.63
N ASN A 318 -6.27 6.86 -15.64
CA ASN A 318 -6.68 6.89 -17.03
C ASN A 318 -6.98 5.46 -17.49
N PHE A 319 -8.25 5.11 -17.64
CA PHE A 319 -8.68 3.75 -18.00
C PHE A 319 -8.35 3.38 -19.44
N GLU A 320 -8.18 4.37 -20.35
CA GLU A 320 -7.75 4.12 -21.72
C GLU A 320 -6.40 3.42 -21.81
N GLN A 321 -5.53 3.59 -20.80
CA GLN A 321 -4.24 2.92 -20.70
C GLN A 321 -4.36 1.43 -20.32
N GLY A 322 -5.51 0.99 -19.80
CA GLY A 322 -5.72 -0.38 -19.33
C GLY A 322 -4.82 -0.80 -18.18
N VAL A 323 -4.28 0.15 -17.43
CA VAL A 323 -3.38 -0.09 -16.30
C VAL A 323 -4.14 0.08 -15.00
N PHE A 324 -4.37 -1.02 -14.29
CA PHE A 324 -5.08 -1.05 -13.02
C PHE A 324 -4.14 -1.48 -11.88
N ARG A 325 -3.88 -0.57 -10.93
CA ARG A 325 -3.10 -0.89 -9.73
C ARG A 325 -3.84 -1.92 -8.90
N GLY A 326 -3.16 -2.97 -8.46
CA GLY A 326 -3.77 -4.05 -7.69
C GLY A 326 -4.56 -5.07 -8.52
N GLY A 327 -4.44 -5.05 -9.87
CA GLY A 327 -5.01 -6.03 -10.79
C GLY A 327 -6.18 -5.51 -11.62
N ASP A 328 -6.45 -6.19 -12.74
CA ASP A 328 -7.46 -5.84 -13.73
C ASP A 328 -8.55 -6.92 -13.89
N ARG A 329 -8.49 -8.00 -13.09
CA ARG A 329 -9.54 -9.01 -13.07
C ARG A 329 -10.86 -8.37 -12.62
N PRO A 330 -12.01 -8.86 -13.07
CA PRO A 330 -13.31 -8.34 -12.64
C PRO A 330 -13.46 -8.29 -11.12
N GLN A 331 -13.01 -9.33 -10.41
CA GLN A 331 -13.07 -9.40 -8.95
C GLN A 331 -12.20 -8.33 -8.29
N ASP A 332 -11.02 -8.02 -8.85
CA ASP A 332 -10.15 -6.96 -8.32
C ASP A 332 -10.80 -5.58 -8.42
N LEU A 333 -11.54 -5.36 -9.50
CA LEU A 333 -12.30 -4.12 -9.70
C LEU A 333 -13.54 -4.08 -8.81
N TYR A 334 -14.21 -5.24 -8.63
CA TYR A 334 -15.35 -5.36 -7.73
C TYR A 334 -14.98 -4.93 -6.30
N HIS A 335 -13.91 -5.49 -5.73
CA HIS A 335 -13.45 -5.07 -4.39
C HIS A 335 -13.23 -3.56 -4.30
N ARG A 336 -12.62 -2.95 -5.32
CA ARG A 336 -12.36 -1.49 -5.33
C ARG A 336 -13.62 -0.64 -5.46
N LEU A 337 -14.61 -1.09 -6.18
CA LEU A 337 -15.89 -0.38 -6.30
C LEU A 337 -16.73 -0.59 -5.04
N ASN A 338 -16.85 -1.83 -4.58
CA ASN A 338 -17.66 -2.18 -3.44
C ASN A 338 -17.13 -1.59 -2.12
N GLN A 339 -15.80 -1.61 -1.89
CA GLN A 339 -15.18 -1.15 -0.65
C GLN A 339 -14.49 0.23 -0.77
N GLY A 340 -14.39 0.78 -1.99
CA GLY A 340 -13.49 1.89 -2.23
C GLY A 340 -12.02 1.47 -2.12
N ILE A 341 -11.13 2.45 -2.04
CA ILE A 341 -9.69 2.19 -1.85
C ILE A 341 -9.24 2.83 -0.56
N ALA A 342 -8.93 2.03 0.45
CA ALA A 342 -8.51 2.51 1.76
C ALA A 342 -7.29 3.45 1.67
N GLY A 343 -7.30 4.53 2.44
CA GLY A 343 -6.25 5.55 2.43
C GLY A 343 -6.21 6.37 1.12
N THR A 344 -7.34 6.49 0.42
CA THR A 344 -7.50 7.35 -0.75
C THR A 344 -8.89 8.00 -0.79
N PRO A 345 -9.06 9.10 -1.55
CA PRO A 345 -10.36 9.73 -1.76
C PRO A 345 -11.39 8.88 -2.51
N MET A 346 -11.02 7.73 -3.10
CA MET A 346 -11.96 6.86 -3.80
C MET A 346 -12.90 6.16 -2.81
N PRO A 347 -14.20 6.56 -2.74
CA PRO A 347 -15.16 5.94 -1.84
C PRO A 347 -15.64 4.58 -2.37
N ALA A 348 -16.29 3.81 -1.51
CA ALA A 348 -17.16 2.73 -1.93
C ALA A 348 -18.37 3.25 -2.70
N VAL A 349 -18.89 2.47 -3.64
CA VAL A 349 -20.20 2.75 -4.23
C VAL A 349 -21.30 2.49 -3.19
N THR A 350 -22.35 3.31 -3.23
CA THR A 350 -23.49 3.14 -2.35
C THR A 350 -24.64 2.52 -3.14
N LEU A 351 -25.08 1.34 -2.75
CA LEU A 351 -26.25 0.71 -3.36
C LEU A 351 -27.51 1.49 -2.99
N VAL A 352 -28.37 1.74 -4.00
CA VAL A 352 -29.62 2.48 -3.85
C VAL A 352 -30.75 1.62 -4.45
N PRO A 353 -31.62 1.02 -3.62
CA PRO A 353 -32.67 0.11 -4.09
C PRO A 353 -33.49 0.70 -5.24
N GLY A 354 -33.64 -0.06 -6.32
CA GLY A 354 -34.36 0.35 -7.54
C GLY A 354 -33.63 1.33 -8.45
N GLN A 355 -32.41 1.77 -8.10
CA GLN A 355 -31.62 2.72 -8.89
C GLN A 355 -30.20 2.26 -9.18
N PHE A 356 -29.57 1.66 -8.17
CA PHE A 356 -28.20 1.14 -8.25
C PHE A 356 -28.11 -0.13 -7.39
N GLU A 357 -28.17 -1.26 -8.05
CA GLU A 357 -28.17 -2.58 -7.43
C GLU A 357 -26.78 -3.22 -7.55
N GLU A 358 -26.59 -4.37 -6.88
CA GLU A 358 -25.31 -5.06 -6.91
C GLU A 358 -24.88 -5.48 -8.31
N ALA A 359 -25.81 -5.90 -9.16
CA ALA A 359 -25.57 -6.20 -10.58
C ALA A 359 -25.02 -4.98 -11.35
N ASP A 360 -25.39 -3.76 -10.95
CA ASP A 360 -24.91 -2.52 -11.58
C ASP A 360 -23.39 -2.30 -11.37
N VAL A 361 -22.81 -2.86 -10.31
CA VAL A 361 -21.35 -2.84 -10.10
C VAL A 361 -20.65 -3.59 -11.24
N TRP A 362 -21.20 -4.71 -11.69
CA TRP A 362 -20.64 -5.47 -12.80
C TRP A 362 -20.80 -4.77 -14.14
N HIS A 363 -21.88 -4.03 -14.33
CA HIS A 363 -22.04 -3.16 -15.50
C HIS A 363 -20.96 -2.07 -15.54
N LEU A 364 -20.66 -1.44 -14.40
CA LEU A 364 -19.56 -0.47 -14.27
C LEU A 364 -18.20 -1.12 -14.59
N ILE A 365 -17.95 -2.34 -14.09
CA ILE A 365 -16.72 -3.07 -14.36
C ILE A 365 -16.54 -3.33 -15.84
N ASN A 366 -17.59 -3.82 -16.52
CA ASN A 366 -17.56 -4.05 -17.96
C ASN A 366 -17.29 -2.76 -18.73
N PHE A 367 -17.94 -1.66 -18.36
CA PHE A 367 -17.69 -0.35 -18.97
C PHE A 367 -16.25 0.12 -18.76
N VAL A 368 -15.74 0.14 -17.52
CA VAL A 368 -14.39 0.63 -17.22
C VAL A 368 -13.33 -0.20 -17.98
N ARG A 369 -13.51 -1.53 -18.05
CA ARG A 369 -12.59 -2.41 -18.79
C ARG A 369 -12.69 -2.24 -20.30
N SER A 370 -13.85 -1.85 -20.82
CA SER A 370 -14.05 -1.57 -22.26
C SER A 370 -13.36 -0.30 -22.73
N LEU A 371 -12.98 0.60 -21.81
CA LEU A 371 -12.30 1.85 -22.15
C LEU A 371 -10.84 1.67 -22.58
N LYS A 372 -10.23 0.52 -22.26
CA LYS A 372 -8.87 0.21 -22.67
C LYS A 372 -8.74 0.28 -24.19
N LYS A 373 -7.87 1.17 -24.65
CA LYS A 373 -7.52 1.26 -26.07
C LYS A 373 -6.52 0.18 -26.46
N PRO A 374 -6.56 -0.31 -27.71
CA PRO A 374 -5.48 -1.14 -28.24
C PRO A 374 -4.14 -0.40 -28.06
N GLU A 375 -3.10 -1.14 -27.65
CA GLU A 375 -1.76 -0.57 -27.63
C GLU A 375 -1.43 -0.08 -29.05
N GLU A 376 -1.23 1.22 -29.23
CA GLU A 376 -0.54 1.70 -30.42
C GLU A 376 0.84 1.04 -30.40
N LYS A 377 1.13 0.19 -31.39
CA LYS A 377 2.45 -0.31 -31.58
C LYS A 377 3.36 0.90 -31.78
N VAL A 378 4.07 1.29 -30.71
CA VAL A 378 5.16 2.25 -30.82
C VAL A 378 6.15 1.61 -31.76
N VAL A 379 6.11 1.96 -33.02
CA VAL A 379 7.18 1.66 -33.96
C VAL A 379 8.38 2.43 -33.41
N PRO A 380 9.43 1.76 -32.91
CA PRO A 380 10.61 2.46 -32.45
C PRO A 380 11.05 3.35 -33.60
N PRO A 381 11.43 4.63 -33.36
CA PRO A 381 11.97 5.47 -34.43
C PRO A 381 13.06 4.68 -35.10
N ALA A 382 12.92 4.48 -36.42
CA ALA A 382 13.91 3.76 -37.21
C ALA A 382 15.29 4.28 -36.80
N ALA A 383 16.16 3.40 -36.35
CA ALA A 383 17.49 3.75 -35.92
C ALA A 383 18.07 4.66 -37.00
N ALA A 384 18.21 5.94 -36.69
CA ALA A 384 18.86 6.89 -37.57
C ALA A 384 20.25 6.30 -37.84
N ALA A 385 20.46 5.94 -39.09
CA ALA A 385 21.67 5.29 -39.54
C ALA A 385 22.87 6.02 -38.94
N SER A 386 23.68 5.27 -38.24
CA SER A 386 25.03 5.64 -37.84
C SER A 386 25.84 5.97 -39.14
N ALA A 387 25.86 7.21 -39.51
CA ALA A 387 26.72 7.74 -40.55
C ALA A 387 27.37 8.99 -39.97
N ALA A 388 28.72 8.92 -39.95
CA ALA A 388 29.66 10.00 -39.65
C ALA A 388 30.11 10.14 -38.18
N ILE A 389 30.91 9.16 -37.72
CA ILE A 389 32.07 9.51 -36.91
C ILE A 389 33.26 9.38 -37.86
N GLY A 390 33.63 10.50 -38.45
CA GLY A 390 34.85 10.65 -39.20
C GLY A 390 36.05 10.43 -38.28
N SER A 391 37.00 9.65 -38.77
CA SER A 391 38.30 9.43 -38.18
C SER A 391 38.99 10.77 -37.86
N VAL A 392 39.22 11.03 -36.58
CA VAL A 392 40.16 12.07 -36.16
C VAL A 392 41.56 11.48 -36.21
N ASP A 393 42.36 12.04 -37.09
CA ASP A 393 43.75 11.71 -37.35
C ASP A 393 44.61 11.94 -36.09
N ASP A 394 45.28 10.91 -35.63
CA ASP A 394 46.36 10.94 -34.65
C ASP A 394 47.62 11.53 -35.29
N ARG A 395 47.80 12.84 -35.23
CA ARG A 395 49.13 13.45 -35.43
C ARG A 395 49.26 14.81 -34.75
N ALA A 396 50.27 14.85 -33.90
CA ALA A 396 50.97 16.02 -33.38
C ALA A 396 50.76 16.40 -31.91
N ILE A 397 51.46 15.69 -31.05
CA ILE A 397 52.03 16.31 -29.86
C ILE A 397 53.53 16.27 -30.04
N ALA A 398 54.09 17.36 -30.57
CA ALA A 398 55.55 17.61 -30.56
C ALA A 398 55.85 18.34 -29.23
N THR A 399 56.76 17.76 -28.49
CA THR A 399 57.56 18.32 -27.40
C THR A 399 58.18 19.69 -27.72
N THR A 400 58.00 20.64 -26.78
CA THR A 400 59.10 21.64 -26.54
C THR A 400 59.22 21.80 -25.03
N ALA A 401 60.31 21.35 -24.50
CA ALA A 401 60.91 21.79 -23.26
C ALA A 401 61.52 23.20 -23.47
N ASP A 402 61.23 24.09 -22.50
CA ASP A 402 62.14 24.98 -21.81
C ASP A 402 61.50 25.58 -20.61
#